data_4f6a80c7a1ed6902409d7a0c5736bdf6
#
_entry.id   4f6a80c7a1ed6902409d7a0c5736bdf6
#
_cell.length_a   1.000
_cell.length_b   1.000
_cell.length_c   1.000
_cell.angle_alpha   90.00
_cell.angle_beta   90.00
_cell.angle_gamma   90.00
#
_symmetry.space_group_name_H-M   'P 1'
#
loop_
_entity.id
_entity.type
_entity.pdbx_description
1 polymer ?
#
loop_
_entity_poly.entity_id
_entity_poly.type
_entity_poly.pdbx_seq_one_letter_code
_entity_poly.pdbx_strand_id
1 'polypeptide(L)'
;SEIEAALLAPDPVGQIRPHDAASVPDRKAIIDLLKELQTLLFPGYYRREGGHVPSVGEQLAHIAAGLTRQIDAACRFAGGDAQGCEPEALCDAFIRELPHIRHLLLKDIEALYAGDPAASCREEVLLCYPGFYAISIYRMAHLLYTLRVPLLPRIMTEYAHEKTGIDIHAG
;
A
#
# COMPACT_ATOMS: atom_id res chain seq x y z
N SER A 1 26.57 17.29 -22.52
CA SER A 1 26.90 16.38 -23.67
C SER A 1 25.67 16.25 -24.56
N GLU A 2 25.84 15.78 -25.81
CA GLU A 2 24.71 15.47 -26.72
C GLU A 2 23.73 14.46 -26.10
N ILE A 3 24.26 13.49 -25.35
CA ILE A 3 23.45 12.49 -24.63
C ILE A 3 22.61 13.17 -23.55
N GLU A 4 23.17 14.08 -22.78
CA GLU A 4 22.46 14.82 -21.75
C GLU A 4 21.34 15.68 -22.34
N ALA A 5 21.61 16.39 -23.43
CA ALA A 5 20.59 17.15 -24.14
C ALA A 5 19.47 16.26 -24.70
N ALA A 6 19.82 15.09 -25.22
CA ALA A 6 18.85 14.13 -25.73
C ALA A 6 17.97 13.52 -24.61
N LEU A 7 18.56 13.23 -23.44
CA LEU A 7 17.82 12.71 -22.28
C LEU A 7 16.90 13.75 -21.63
N LEU A 8 17.25 15.04 -21.73
CA LEU A 8 16.45 16.15 -21.22
C LEU A 8 15.47 16.71 -22.25
N ALA A 9 15.50 16.21 -23.48
CA ALA A 9 14.57 16.64 -24.51
C ALA A 9 13.12 16.30 -24.10
N PRO A 10 12.15 17.19 -24.39
CA PRO A 10 10.76 16.91 -24.15
C PRO A 10 10.33 15.62 -24.88
N ASP A 11 9.41 14.86 -24.25
CA ASP A 11 8.77 13.70 -24.89
C ASP A 11 8.17 14.13 -26.24
N PRO A 12 8.60 13.52 -27.38
CA PRO A 12 8.15 13.92 -28.71
C PRO A 12 6.66 13.69 -28.95
N VAL A 13 6.04 12.84 -28.14
CA VAL A 13 4.59 12.58 -28.18
C VAL A 13 3.84 13.52 -27.22
N GLY A 14 4.56 14.17 -26.28
CA GLY A 14 3.99 15.13 -25.31
C GLY A 14 3.02 14.50 -24.31
N GLN A 15 3.07 13.18 -24.14
CA GLN A 15 2.15 12.43 -23.27
C GLN A 15 2.71 12.22 -21.86
N ILE A 16 4.04 12.14 -21.73
CA ILE A 16 4.72 12.04 -20.42
C ILE A 16 5.19 13.45 -20.03
N ARG A 17 4.58 13.99 -19.01
CA ARG A 17 4.93 15.34 -18.52
C ARG A 17 6.05 15.24 -17.49
N PRO A 18 7.04 16.16 -17.54
CA PRO A 18 7.97 16.30 -16.43
C PRO A 18 7.21 16.66 -15.15
N HIS A 19 7.50 15.96 -14.08
CA HIS A 19 6.96 16.24 -12.74
C HIS A 19 8.10 16.63 -11.81
N ASP A 20 7.81 17.48 -10.83
CA ASP A 20 8.68 17.64 -9.68
C ASP A 20 8.72 16.31 -8.91
N ALA A 21 9.92 15.87 -8.53
CA ALA A 21 10.10 14.60 -7.80
C ALA A 21 9.26 14.55 -6.50
N ALA A 22 9.01 15.70 -5.86
CA ALA A 22 8.15 15.80 -4.68
C ALA A 22 6.65 15.58 -4.97
N SER A 23 6.24 15.68 -6.23
CA SER A 23 4.85 15.47 -6.67
C SER A 23 4.60 14.09 -7.27
N VAL A 24 5.59 13.19 -7.19
CA VAL A 24 5.44 11.81 -7.66
C VAL A 24 5.47 10.86 -6.47
N PRO A 25 4.46 9.99 -6.30
CA PRO A 25 4.49 8.99 -5.23
C PRO A 25 5.71 8.08 -5.34
N ASP A 26 6.38 7.83 -4.22
CA ASP A 26 7.52 6.92 -4.16
C ASP A 26 7.04 5.47 -3.99
N ARG A 27 7.17 4.67 -5.06
CA ARG A 27 6.79 3.26 -5.06
C ARG A 27 7.46 2.48 -3.93
N LYS A 28 8.75 2.73 -3.66
CA LYS A 28 9.47 2.04 -2.60
C LYS A 28 8.91 2.39 -1.22
N ALA A 29 8.67 3.65 -0.94
CA ALA A 29 8.08 4.11 0.31
C ALA A 29 6.69 3.50 0.54
N ILE A 30 5.85 3.40 -0.52
CA ILE A 30 4.54 2.77 -0.44
C ILE A 30 4.65 1.28 -0.09
N ILE A 31 5.59 0.56 -0.70
CA ILE A 31 5.84 -0.86 -0.39
C ILE A 31 6.32 -1.03 1.06
N ASP A 32 7.20 -0.16 1.52
CA ASP A 32 7.69 -0.21 2.91
C ASP A 32 6.55 0.07 3.91
N LEU A 33 5.66 1.03 3.61
CA LEU A 33 4.44 1.28 4.40
C LEU A 33 3.49 0.07 4.42
N LEU A 34 3.33 -0.64 3.30
CA LEU A 34 2.53 -1.88 3.26
C LEU A 34 3.08 -2.94 4.22
N LYS A 35 4.39 -3.15 4.25
CA LYS A 35 5.04 -4.10 5.16
C LYS A 35 4.87 -3.69 6.62
N GLU A 36 4.96 -2.39 6.90
CA GLU A 36 4.73 -1.87 8.24
C GLU A 36 3.27 -2.06 8.68
N LEU A 37 2.31 -1.83 7.78
CA LEU A 37 0.89 -2.10 8.03
C LEU A 37 0.63 -3.58 8.30
N GLN A 38 1.24 -4.49 7.55
CA GLN A 38 1.15 -5.93 7.81
C GLN A 38 1.72 -6.29 9.18
N THR A 39 2.86 -5.71 9.57
CA THR A 39 3.46 -5.90 10.89
C THR A 39 2.56 -5.37 12.01
N LEU A 40 1.90 -4.23 11.80
CA LEU A 40 0.97 -3.64 12.75
C LEU A 40 -0.30 -4.50 12.91
N LEU A 41 -0.85 -4.99 11.79
CA LEU A 41 -2.08 -5.81 11.78
C LEU A 41 -1.87 -7.20 12.40
N PHE A 42 -0.67 -7.77 12.23
CA PHE A 42 -0.31 -9.11 12.75
C PHE A 42 1.03 -9.05 13.51
N PRO A 43 1.05 -8.49 14.72
CA PRO A 43 2.26 -8.35 15.53
C PRO A 43 2.90 -9.72 15.81
N GLY A 44 4.22 -9.80 15.63
CA GLY A 44 5.02 -11.01 15.89
C GLY A 44 5.13 -11.97 14.71
N TYR A 45 4.28 -11.87 13.70
CA TYR A 45 4.34 -12.73 12.50
C TYR A 45 5.26 -12.17 11.41
N TYR A 46 5.32 -10.86 11.27
CA TYR A 46 6.23 -10.21 10.32
C TYR A 46 7.41 -9.61 11.08
N ARG A 47 8.64 -10.02 10.71
CA ARG A 47 9.85 -9.51 11.37
C ARG A 47 10.17 -8.10 10.92
N ARG A 48 10.57 -7.27 11.88
CA ARG A 48 11.27 -6.00 11.63
C ARG A 48 12.78 -6.23 11.74
N GLU A 49 13.54 -5.59 10.88
CA GLU A 49 14.98 -5.47 11.04
C GLU A 49 15.26 -4.40 12.12
N GLY A 50 16.00 -4.77 13.17
CA GLY A 50 16.39 -3.86 14.25
C GLY A 50 16.01 -4.36 15.64
N GLY A 51 16.78 -3.94 16.65
CA GLY A 51 16.68 -4.43 18.03
C GLY A 51 15.57 -3.79 18.88
N HIS A 52 14.99 -2.68 18.47
CA HIS A 52 13.91 -1.99 19.19
C HIS A 52 12.55 -2.32 18.56
N VAL A 53 11.62 -2.78 19.40
CA VAL A 53 10.21 -2.97 18.98
C VAL A 53 9.44 -1.72 19.39
N PRO A 54 9.07 -0.84 18.43
CA PRO A 54 8.32 0.36 18.76
C PRO A 54 6.92 -0.01 19.26
N SER A 55 6.37 0.83 20.12
CA SER A 55 4.98 0.71 20.57
C SER A 55 4.00 0.82 19.38
N VAL A 56 2.78 0.33 19.54
CA VAL A 56 1.72 0.47 18.53
C VAL A 56 1.49 1.94 18.18
N GLY A 57 1.56 2.84 19.18
CA GLY A 57 1.40 4.28 18.95
C GLY A 57 2.51 4.87 18.09
N GLU A 58 3.78 4.49 18.34
CA GLU A 58 4.91 4.95 17.52
C GLU A 58 4.81 4.39 16.09
N GLN A 59 4.39 3.13 15.92
CA GLN A 59 4.16 2.54 14.61
C GLN A 59 3.07 3.27 13.85
N LEU A 60 1.93 3.53 14.48
CA LEU A 60 0.81 4.29 13.88
C LEU A 60 1.24 5.69 13.48
N ALA A 61 1.97 6.41 14.34
CA ALA A 61 2.45 7.75 14.03
C ALA A 61 3.42 7.76 12.83
N HIS A 62 4.33 6.77 12.76
CA HIS A 62 5.25 6.62 11.63
C HIS A 62 4.51 6.31 10.32
N ILE A 63 3.58 5.35 10.35
CA ILE A 63 2.76 4.97 9.20
C ILE A 63 1.92 6.16 8.73
N ALA A 64 1.25 6.87 9.66
CA ALA A 64 0.43 8.03 9.33
C ALA A 64 1.25 9.12 8.63
N ALA A 65 2.41 9.48 9.18
CA ALA A 65 3.29 10.47 8.57
C ALA A 65 3.78 10.05 7.18
N GLY A 66 4.12 8.77 7.00
CA GLY A 66 4.54 8.23 5.71
C GLY A 66 3.40 8.22 4.70
N LEU A 67 2.23 7.73 5.09
CA LEU A 67 1.06 7.64 4.23
C LEU A 67 0.55 9.01 3.81
N THR A 68 0.47 9.98 4.72
CA THR A 68 0.10 11.38 4.39
C THR A 68 1.01 11.96 3.31
N ARG A 69 2.33 11.77 3.43
CA ARG A 69 3.27 12.24 2.38
C ARG A 69 3.01 11.60 1.02
N GLN A 70 2.72 10.29 0.98
CA GLN A 70 2.45 9.60 -0.28
C GLN A 70 1.10 10.00 -0.88
N ILE A 71 0.08 10.23 -0.05
CA ILE A 71 -1.23 10.74 -0.49
C ILE A 71 -1.05 12.17 -1.06
N ASP A 72 -0.32 13.04 -0.38
CA ASP A 72 -0.04 14.41 -0.86
C ASP A 72 0.66 14.38 -2.23
N ALA A 73 1.71 13.57 -2.38
CA ALA A 73 2.40 13.40 -3.64
C ALA A 73 1.46 12.89 -4.75
N ALA A 74 0.58 11.92 -4.45
CA ALA A 74 -0.38 11.39 -5.40
C ALA A 74 -1.44 12.42 -5.82
N CYS A 75 -1.92 13.23 -4.87
CA CYS A 75 -2.87 14.30 -5.16
C CYS A 75 -2.24 15.38 -6.06
N ARG A 76 -1.00 15.77 -5.78
CA ARG A 76 -0.26 16.71 -6.66
C ARG A 76 -0.02 16.12 -8.04
N PHE A 77 0.31 14.84 -8.12
CA PHE A 77 0.50 14.14 -9.39
C PHE A 77 -0.76 14.14 -10.24
N ALA A 78 -1.92 13.88 -9.65
CA ALA A 78 -3.22 13.88 -10.32
C ALA A 78 -3.69 15.28 -10.75
N GLY A 79 -3.15 16.35 -10.12
CA GLY A 79 -3.45 17.74 -10.49
C GLY A 79 -4.92 18.10 -10.28
N GLY A 80 -5.51 18.80 -11.26
CA GLY A 80 -6.88 19.30 -11.18
C GLY A 80 -7.96 18.22 -10.98
N ASP A 81 -7.67 16.96 -11.31
CA ASP A 81 -8.58 15.83 -11.10
C ASP A 81 -8.72 15.44 -9.62
N ALA A 82 -7.83 15.94 -8.76
CA ALA A 82 -7.82 15.71 -7.31
C ALA A 82 -8.33 16.91 -6.50
N GLN A 83 -9.28 17.69 -7.05
CA GLN A 83 -9.87 18.81 -6.32
C GLN A 83 -10.49 18.33 -4.99
N GLY A 84 -10.09 18.99 -3.89
CA GLY A 84 -10.55 18.65 -2.54
C GLY A 84 -9.79 17.50 -1.89
N CYS A 85 -8.62 17.12 -2.40
CA CYS A 85 -7.74 16.18 -1.72
C CYS A 85 -7.16 16.82 -0.45
N GLU A 86 -7.53 16.26 0.69
CA GLU A 86 -7.02 16.63 2.01
C GLU A 86 -6.23 15.44 2.58
N PRO A 87 -4.90 15.39 2.37
CA PRO A 87 -4.07 14.23 2.67
C PRO A 87 -4.17 13.76 4.13
N GLU A 88 -4.20 14.68 5.08
CA GLU A 88 -4.35 14.40 6.51
C GLU A 88 -5.70 13.73 6.81
N ALA A 89 -6.78 14.29 6.27
CA ALA A 89 -8.13 13.74 6.49
C ALA A 89 -8.29 12.36 5.86
N LEU A 90 -7.72 12.14 4.68
CA LEU A 90 -7.72 10.83 3.99
C LEU A 90 -6.89 9.80 4.76
N CYS A 91 -5.73 10.21 5.29
CA CYS A 91 -4.90 9.36 6.13
C CYS A 91 -5.63 8.99 7.43
N ASP A 92 -6.23 9.95 8.11
CA ASP A 92 -7.02 9.71 9.33
C ASP A 92 -8.17 8.74 9.08
N ALA A 93 -8.90 8.92 7.98
CA ALA A 93 -9.98 8.00 7.60
C ALA A 93 -9.45 6.58 7.37
N PHE A 94 -8.32 6.43 6.69
CA PHE A 94 -7.66 5.14 6.48
C PHE A 94 -7.24 4.49 7.80
N ILE A 95 -6.57 5.21 8.69
CA ILE A 95 -6.08 4.69 9.97
C ILE A 95 -7.23 4.21 10.86
N ARG A 96 -8.36 4.94 10.88
CA ARG A 96 -9.56 4.56 11.67
C ARG A 96 -10.17 3.23 11.23
N GLU A 97 -10.02 2.86 9.97
CA GLU A 97 -10.55 1.61 9.41
C GLU A 97 -9.61 0.40 9.59
N LEU A 98 -8.38 0.57 10.06
CA LEU A 98 -7.43 -0.54 10.26
C LEU A 98 -7.98 -1.66 11.17
N PRO A 99 -8.70 -1.38 12.27
CA PRO A 99 -9.31 -2.44 13.07
C PRO A 99 -10.34 -3.26 12.29
N HIS A 100 -11.12 -2.61 11.42
CA HIS A 100 -12.08 -3.28 10.55
C HIS A 100 -11.37 -4.14 9.49
N ILE A 101 -10.34 -3.61 8.84
CA ILE A 101 -9.50 -4.38 7.90
C ILE A 101 -8.94 -5.62 8.60
N ARG A 102 -8.39 -5.49 9.80
CA ARG A 102 -7.88 -6.63 10.57
C ARG A 102 -8.96 -7.68 10.82
N HIS A 103 -10.16 -7.26 11.20
CA HIS A 103 -11.29 -8.17 11.40
C HIS A 103 -11.65 -8.94 10.12
N LEU A 104 -11.67 -8.27 8.96
CA LEU A 104 -11.91 -8.93 7.68
C LEU A 104 -10.80 -9.93 7.34
N LEU A 105 -9.54 -9.56 7.55
CA LEU A 105 -8.39 -10.43 7.30
C LEU A 105 -8.40 -11.69 8.18
N LEU A 106 -8.85 -11.59 9.43
CA LEU A 106 -9.03 -12.76 10.29
C LEU A 106 -10.11 -13.71 9.74
N LYS A 107 -11.18 -13.17 9.14
CA LYS A 107 -12.19 -14.00 8.45
C LYS A 107 -11.63 -14.64 7.17
N ASP A 108 -10.78 -13.94 6.43
CA ASP A 108 -10.13 -14.49 5.24
C ASP A 108 -9.19 -15.65 5.60
N ILE A 109 -8.43 -15.53 6.70
CA ILE A 109 -7.60 -16.62 7.21
C ILE A 109 -8.49 -17.84 7.54
N GLU A 110 -9.60 -17.62 8.24
CA GLU A 110 -10.51 -18.70 8.61
C GLU A 110 -11.11 -19.37 7.38
N ALA A 111 -11.54 -18.61 6.38
CA ALA A 111 -12.10 -19.14 5.14
C ALA A 111 -11.06 -19.95 4.33
N LEU A 112 -9.83 -19.46 4.24
CA LEU A 112 -8.75 -20.17 3.54
C LEU A 112 -8.36 -21.45 4.29
N TYR A 113 -8.28 -21.40 5.61
CA TYR A 113 -7.99 -22.58 6.44
C TYR A 113 -9.07 -23.64 6.32
N ALA A 114 -10.33 -23.23 6.38
CA ALA A 114 -11.46 -24.18 6.25
C ALA A 114 -11.61 -24.76 4.83
N GLY A 115 -11.13 -24.02 3.82
CA GLY A 115 -11.20 -24.44 2.41
C GLY A 115 -10.06 -25.34 1.95
N ASP A 116 -8.98 -25.45 2.72
CA ASP A 116 -7.80 -26.25 2.36
C ASP A 116 -7.54 -27.38 3.35
N PRO A 117 -7.86 -28.65 2.98
CA PRO A 117 -7.58 -29.81 3.85
C PRO A 117 -6.08 -30.02 4.16
N ALA A 118 -5.18 -29.42 3.39
CA ALA A 118 -3.74 -29.54 3.58
C ALA A 118 -3.18 -28.52 4.58
N ALA A 119 -3.96 -27.50 4.93
CA ALA A 119 -3.53 -26.50 5.90
C ALA A 119 -3.46 -27.08 7.31
N SER A 120 -2.29 -27.01 7.94
CA SER A 120 -2.08 -27.58 9.30
C SER A 120 -2.52 -26.62 10.40
N CYS A 121 -2.46 -25.33 10.17
CA CYS A 121 -2.91 -24.31 11.13
C CYS A 121 -3.20 -22.97 10.42
N ARG A 122 -3.84 -22.05 11.13
CA ARG A 122 -4.18 -20.70 10.62
C ARG A 122 -2.95 -19.82 10.41
N GLU A 123 -1.93 -20.01 11.23
CA GLU A 123 -0.64 -19.31 11.11
C GLU A 123 0.08 -19.69 9.82
N GLU A 124 -0.07 -20.91 9.33
CA GLU A 124 0.45 -21.33 8.04
C GLU A 124 -0.20 -20.54 6.89
N VAL A 125 -1.53 -20.35 6.93
CA VAL A 125 -2.24 -19.52 5.95
C VAL A 125 -1.67 -18.10 5.94
N LEU A 126 -1.48 -17.50 7.12
CA LEU A 126 -0.97 -16.15 7.27
C LEU A 126 0.46 -16.00 6.74
N LEU A 127 1.31 -16.99 6.95
CA LEU A 127 2.74 -16.91 6.64
C LEU A 127 3.09 -17.40 5.23
N CYS A 128 2.32 -18.36 4.69
CA CYS A 128 2.72 -19.10 3.50
C CYS A 128 1.81 -18.89 2.29
N TYR A 129 0.54 -18.48 2.50
CA TYR A 129 -0.43 -18.48 1.39
C TYR A 129 -0.34 -17.20 0.56
N PRO A 130 0.04 -17.30 -0.73
CA PRO A 130 0.07 -16.13 -1.61
C PRO A 130 -1.30 -15.49 -1.78
N GLY A 131 -2.39 -16.28 -1.74
CA GLY A 131 -3.75 -15.76 -1.78
C GLY A 131 -4.07 -14.85 -0.60
N PHE A 132 -3.68 -15.23 0.63
CA PHE A 132 -3.84 -14.37 1.79
C PHE A 132 -3.00 -13.08 1.68
N TYR A 133 -1.77 -13.22 1.20
CA TYR A 133 -0.90 -12.06 1.00
C TYR A 133 -1.51 -11.05 0.01
N ALA A 134 -2.01 -11.52 -1.14
CA ALA A 134 -2.68 -10.68 -2.13
C ALA A 134 -3.94 -10.01 -1.56
N ILE A 135 -4.80 -10.77 -0.85
CA ILE A 135 -6.02 -10.24 -0.22
C ILE A 135 -5.67 -9.20 0.84
N SER A 136 -4.61 -9.38 1.62
CA SER A 136 -4.20 -8.41 2.65
C SER A 136 -3.86 -7.06 2.03
N ILE A 137 -3.13 -7.04 0.92
CA ILE A 137 -2.81 -5.83 0.18
C ILE A 137 -4.07 -5.24 -0.47
N TYR A 138 -4.90 -6.10 -1.08
CA TYR A 138 -6.16 -5.68 -1.71
C TYR A 138 -7.07 -4.91 -0.74
N ARG A 139 -7.29 -5.41 0.49
CA ARG A 139 -8.18 -4.73 1.44
C ARG A 139 -7.70 -3.33 1.80
N MET A 140 -6.39 -3.14 1.95
CA MET A 140 -5.80 -1.82 2.18
C MET A 140 -5.89 -0.93 0.94
N ALA A 141 -5.59 -1.48 -0.24
CA ALA A 141 -5.70 -0.77 -1.50
C ALA A 141 -7.15 -0.38 -1.83
N HIS A 142 -8.10 -1.28 -1.57
CA HIS A 142 -9.54 -1.02 -1.77
C HIS A 142 -10.05 0.13 -0.90
N LEU A 143 -9.61 0.21 0.35
CA LEU A 143 -9.97 1.33 1.21
C LEU A 143 -9.44 2.67 0.65
N LEU A 144 -8.17 2.72 0.23
CA LEU A 144 -7.63 3.93 -0.42
C LEU A 144 -8.34 4.26 -1.73
N TYR A 145 -8.77 3.24 -2.48
CA TYR A 145 -9.57 3.42 -3.69
C TYR A 145 -10.95 4.04 -3.37
N THR A 146 -11.64 3.53 -2.35
CA THR A 146 -12.93 4.07 -1.91
C THR A 146 -12.83 5.50 -1.37
N LEU A 147 -11.70 5.83 -0.75
CA LEU A 147 -11.33 7.18 -0.33
C LEU A 147 -10.89 8.09 -1.49
N ARG A 148 -10.88 7.56 -2.73
CA ARG A 148 -10.48 8.26 -3.96
C ARG A 148 -9.04 8.77 -3.94
N VAL A 149 -8.15 8.10 -3.22
CA VAL A 149 -6.72 8.38 -3.28
C VAL A 149 -6.19 7.94 -4.65
N PRO A 150 -5.61 8.86 -5.44
CA PRO A 150 -5.12 8.50 -6.76
C PRO A 150 -3.84 7.64 -6.67
N LEU A 151 -3.61 6.81 -7.65
CA LEU A 151 -2.37 6.08 -7.93
C LEU A 151 -1.95 5.03 -6.89
N LEU A 152 -1.99 5.36 -5.59
CA LEU A 152 -1.55 4.46 -4.52
C LEU A 152 -2.21 3.08 -4.57
N PRO A 153 -3.56 2.97 -4.73
CA PRO A 153 -4.21 1.66 -4.82
C PRO A 153 -3.64 0.80 -5.94
N ARG A 154 -3.35 1.41 -7.09
CA ARG A 154 -2.78 0.70 -8.25
C ARG A 154 -1.35 0.23 -7.98
N ILE A 155 -0.50 1.08 -7.42
CA ILE A 155 0.88 0.69 -7.04
C ILE A 155 0.85 -0.50 -6.08
N MET A 156 -0.08 -0.51 -5.11
CA MET A 156 -0.22 -1.58 -4.13
C MET A 156 -0.67 -2.89 -4.78
N THR A 157 -1.66 -2.87 -5.66
CA THR A 157 -2.15 -4.09 -6.33
C THR A 157 -1.13 -4.64 -7.34
N GLU A 158 -0.40 -3.80 -8.06
CA GLU A 158 0.70 -4.24 -8.91
C GLU A 158 1.83 -4.90 -8.09
N TYR A 159 2.11 -4.39 -6.89
CA TYR A 159 3.05 -5.05 -5.98
C TYR A 159 2.55 -6.41 -5.50
N ALA A 160 1.24 -6.54 -5.19
CA ALA A 160 0.65 -7.84 -4.87
C ALA A 160 0.82 -8.84 -6.01
N HIS A 161 0.54 -8.42 -7.24
CA HIS A 161 0.74 -9.23 -8.44
C HIS A 161 2.20 -9.65 -8.61
N GLU A 162 3.15 -8.71 -8.49
CA GLU A 162 4.60 -9.00 -8.55
C GLU A 162 5.03 -10.10 -7.56
N LYS A 163 4.46 -10.09 -6.35
CA LYS A 163 4.85 -11.03 -5.28
C LYS A 163 4.15 -12.37 -5.32
N THR A 164 2.96 -12.43 -5.89
CA THR A 164 2.09 -13.61 -5.79
C THR A 164 1.72 -14.22 -7.13
N GLY A 165 1.88 -13.49 -8.23
CA GLY A 165 1.32 -13.85 -9.54
C GLY A 165 -0.21 -13.72 -9.62
N ILE A 166 -0.86 -13.27 -8.54
CA ILE A 166 -2.31 -13.09 -8.49
C ILE A 166 -2.65 -11.69 -8.96
N ASP A 167 -3.48 -11.62 -10.00
CA ASP A 167 -3.99 -10.35 -10.50
C ASP A 167 -5.23 -9.95 -9.69
N ILE A 168 -5.15 -8.81 -9.03
CA ILE A 168 -6.22 -8.28 -8.17
C ILE A 168 -6.29 -6.76 -8.32
N HIS A 169 -7.50 -6.23 -8.50
CA HIS A 169 -7.73 -4.81 -8.64
C HIS A 169 -8.35 -4.22 -7.38
N ALA A 170 -8.01 -2.96 -7.09
CA ALA A 170 -8.48 -2.28 -5.88
C ALA A 170 -9.96 -1.88 -5.94
N GLY A 171 -10.57 -1.77 -7.13
CA GLY A 171 -11.95 -1.35 -7.35
C GLY A 171 -12.83 -2.42 -7.95
#